data_746dea0d86d8b9c41d42a31c208cd425
#
_entry.id   746dea0d86d8b9c41d42a31c208cd425
#
_cell.length_a   1.000
_cell.length_b   1.000
_cell.length_c   1.000
_cell.angle_alpha   90.00
_cell.angle_beta   90.00
_cell.angle_gamma   90.00
#
_symmetry.space_group_name_H-M   'P 1'
#
loop_
_entity.id
_entity.type
_entity.pdbx_description
1 polymer ?
#
loop_
_entity_poly.entity_id
_entity_poly.type
_entity_poly.pdbx_seq_one_letter_code
_entity_poly.pdbx_strand_id
1 'polypeptide(L)'
;MTDRSSKILAFLIVMSCCAAGAYLAVFRPGYANNSEYLGGLIFLQIVIAALWSYRQRFFPALQIVFLWAATFSPFVSAATVGRWFVLAAGALVGLVVYMKDRSHRFGAFHLVACCCVVAAFISAMVSSYPALAALKALSIFLLFLYGAAGARLAVGGREAQFLSGLLVGCEILVYINVAIHFILRVSLFNNPNSLGALTGVALTPLLAWGVATSNEIATRRRRSFAFILAILLLLFSFARAAIVGALLSCILLCIVLRQYRLLVKGLAVSLAAAALIAAVAPPESSDGDSLADVFVYKGKRQAGLLGSRQTPWQQTVAVIQERPWFGSGFGTSKTAVDEVVETRGFASNSKFTREHGSSYLAILEWQGLLGVAPFLALVLAVALNAGEVLLWVRRTGNVFSPALPLSLVVIAGLVHAAFEDWLFAVGYYLCVFFWSLAFALNDFVSHRVPGQTLARISPGSQQWPRRMEIAATAR
;
A
#
# COMPACT_ATOMS: atom_id res chain seq x y z
N MET A 1 -26.58 -21.61 2.23
CA MET A 1 -27.42 -20.53 2.81
C MET A 1 -28.18 -19.90 1.66
N THR A 2 -29.50 -19.94 1.71
CA THR A 2 -30.38 -19.52 0.62
C THR A 2 -30.25 -18.01 0.37
N ASP A 3 -30.54 -17.56 -0.86
CA ASP A 3 -30.62 -16.15 -1.28
C ASP A 3 -31.44 -15.29 -0.28
N ARG A 4 -32.39 -15.92 0.41
CA ARG A 4 -33.24 -15.32 1.44
C ARG A 4 -32.45 -14.83 2.68
N SER A 5 -31.49 -15.59 3.19
CA SER A 5 -30.71 -15.16 4.37
C SER A 5 -29.71 -14.02 4.06
N SER A 6 -29.26 -13.92 2.82
CA SER A 6 -28.44 -12.80 2.40
C SER A 6 -29.21 -11.49 2.29
N LYS A 7 -30.44 -11.57 1.82
CA LYS A 7 -31.35 -10.42 1.76
C LYS A 7 -31.76 -9.94 3.16
N ILE A 8 -32.00 -10.88 4.08
CA ILE A 8 -32.29 -10.56 5.50
C ILE A 8 -31.11 -9.84 6.14
N LEU A 9 -29.87 -10.32 5.93
CA LEU A 9 -28.70 -9.69 6.51
C LEU A 9 -28.42 -8.29 5.92
N ALA A 10 -28.57 -8.12 4.60
CA ALA A 10 -28.50 -6.82 3.96
C ALA A 10 -29.55 -5.86 4.52
N PHE A 11 -30.77 -6.35 4.70
CA PHE A 11 -31.85 -5.59 5.33
C PHE A 11 -31.52 -5.20 6.78
N LEU A 12 -30.99 -6.11 7.59
CA LEU A 12 -30.57 -5.82 8.96
C LEU A 12 -29.44 -4.78 9.03
N ILE A 13 -28.47 -4.82 8.12
CA ILE A 13 -27.41 -3.82 8.03
C ILE A 13 -27.99 -2.45 7.70
N VAL A 14 -28.86 -2.37 6.70
CA VAL A 14 -29.55 -1.13 6.31
C VAL A 14 -30.37 -0.59 7.47
N MET A 15 -31.16 -1.43 8.11
CA MET A 15 -31.97 -1.04 9.29
C MET A 15 -31.12 -0.58 10.46
N SER A 16 -29.97 -1.21 10.72
CA SER A 16 -29.03 -0.76 11.77
C SER A 16 -28.44 0.62 11.44
N CYS A 17 -28.09 0.87 10.19
CA CYS A 17 -27.62 2.19 9.74
C CYS A 17 -28.73 3.26 9.84
N CYS A 18 -29.96 2.92 9.47
CA CYS A 18 -31.11 3.81 9.65
C CYS A 18 -31.40 4.09 11.13
N ALA A 19 -31.34 3.07 11.99
CA ALA A 19 -31.51 3.22 13.43
C ALA A 19 -30.40 4.09 14.05
N ALA A 20 -29.14 3.89 13.64
CA ALA A 20 -28.03 4.75 14.07
C ALA A 20 -28.21 6.20 13.60
N GLY A 21 -28.65 6.40 12.35
CA GLY A 21 -28.98 7.73 11.82
C GLY A 21 -30.11 8.40 12.58
N ALA A 22 -31.19 7.67 12.87
CA ALA A 22 -32.32 8.15 13.67
C ALA A 22 -31.90 8.47 15.12
N TYR A 23 -31.08 7.61 15.73
CA TYR A 23 -30.52 7.88 17.07
C TYR A 23 -29.70 9.17 17.10
N LEU A 24 -28.80 9.36 16.13
CA LEU A 24 -28.01 10.60 16.03
C LEU A 24 -28.90 11.82 15.81
N ALA A 25 -29.94 11.71 14.98
CA ALA A 25 -30.88 12.80 14.73
C ALA A 25 -31.63 13.24 15.98
N VAL A 26 -32.06 12.28 16.82
CA VAL A 26 -32.85 12.55 18.03
C VAL A 26 -31.98 12.97 19.21
N PHE A 27 -30.89 12.24 19.48
CA PHE A 27 -30.10 12.43 20.70
C PHE A 27 -28.85 13.30 20.50
N ARG A 28 -28.45 13.54 19.26
CA ARG A 28 -27.29 14.35 18.90
C ARG A 28 -27.58 15.21 17.65
N PRO A 29 -28.55 16.16 17.73
CA PRO A 29 -29.03 16.94 16.58
C PRO A 29 -27.92 17.73 15.88
N GLY A 30 -26.85 18.10 16.58
CA GLY A 30 -25.68 18.74 15.97
C GLY A 30 -24.97 17.89 14.92
N TYR A 31 -25.06 16.55 15.01
CA TYR A 31 -24.54 15.66 13.97
C TYR A 31 -25.55 15.50 12.81
N ALA A 32 -26.84 15.52 13.09
CA ALA A 32 -27.87 15.39 12.04
C ALA A 32 -27.95 16.64 11.15
N ASN A 33 -27.69 17.83 11.73
CA ASN A 33 -27.68 19.08 10.98
C ASN A 33 -26.39 19.26 10.16
N ASN A 34 -25.38 18.38 10.34
CA ASN A 34 -24.18 18.44 9.55
C ASN A 34 -24.35 17.57 8.30
N SER A 35 -24.44 18.24 7.14
CA SER A 35 -24.61 17.60 5.83
C SER A 35 -23.52 16.56 5.51
N GLU A 36 -22.32 16.71 6.06
CA GLU A 36 -21.21 15.76 5.86
C GLU A 36 -21.49 14.40 6.52
N TYR A 37 -22.06 14.38 7.75
CA TYR A 37 -22.41 13.13 8.42
C TYR A 37 -23.59 12.42 7.74
N LEU A 38 -24.63 13.19 7.39
CA LEU A 38 -25.78 12.62 6.69
C LEU A 38 -25.38 12.09 5.30
N GLY A 39 -24.61 12.89 4.55
CA GLY A 39 -24.04 12.48 3.26
C GLY A 39 -23.16 11.25 3.38
N GLY A 40 -22.34 11.17 4.43
CA GLY A 40 -21.50 10.00 4.74
C GLY A 40 -22.32 8.75 5.03
N LEU A 41 -23.41 8.83 5.78
CA LEU A 41 -24.30 7.69 6.04
C LEU A 41 -25.01 7.20 4.77
N ILE A 42 -25.50 8.11 3.93
CA ILE A 42 -26.12 7.77 2.64
C ILE A 42 -25.07 7.12 1.72
N PHE A 43 -23.88 7.69 1.64
CA PHE A 43 -22.79 7.14 0.86
C PHE A 43 -22.41 5.73 1.33
N LEU A 44 -22.33 5.50 2.65
CA LEU A 44 -22.07 4.17 3.22
C LEU A 44 -23.13 3.14 2.77
N GLN A 45 -24.39 3.50 2.81
CA GLN A 45 -25.49 2.62 2.37
C GLN A 45 -25.39 2.28 0.89
N ILE A 46 -25.09 3.27 0.04
CA ILE A 46 -24.87 3.07 -1.41
C ILE A 46 -23.68 2.13 -1.64
N VAL A 47 -22.57 2.35 -0.92
CA VAL A 47 -21.38 1.52 -1.06
C VAL A 47 -21.65 0.09 -0.59
N ILE A 48 -22.36 -0.12 0.53
CA ILE A 48 -22.74 -1.46 1.00
C ILE A 48 -23.64 -2.17 -0.01
N ALA A 49 -24.64 -1.47 -0.56
CA ALA A 49 -25.54 -2.02 -1.57
C ALA A 49 -24.79 -2.38 -2.87
N ALA A 50 -23.90 -1.52 -3.34
CA ALA A 50 -23.07 -1.76 -4.50
C ALA A 50 -22.10 -2.94 -4.29
N LEU A 51 -21.43 -3.01 -3.14
CA LEU A 51 -20.55 -4.11 -2.76
C LEU A 51 -21.29 -5.44 -2.70
N TRP A 52 -22.51 -5.43 -2.18
CA TRP A 52 -23.32 -6.62 -2.09
C TRP A 52 -23.78 -7.13 -3.45
N SER A 53 -24.34 -6.23 -4.27
CA SER A 53 -24.91 -6.58 -5.59
C SER A 53 -23.84 -6.88 -6.64
N TYR A 54 -22.76 -6.14 -6.63
CA TYR A 54 -21.70 -6.19 -7.65
C TYR A 54 -20.33 -6.59 -7.11
N ARG A 55 -20.28 -7.28 -5.97
CA ARG A 55 -19.03 -7.61 -5.25
C ARG A 55 -17.90 -8.11 -6.15
N GLN A 56 -18.23 -8.93 -7.14
CA GLN A 56 -17.24 -9.52 -8.04
C GLN A 56 -16.51 -8.51 -8.93
N ARG A 57 -17.15 -7.37 -9.25
CA ARG A 57 -16.55 -6.27 -10.03
C ARG A 57 -16.07 -5.14 -9.14
N PHE A 58 -16.76 -4.93 -8.04
CA PHE A 58 -16.51 -3.82 -7.15
C PHE A 58 -15.21 -3.98 -6.37
N PHE A 59 -14.94 -5.14 -5.78
CA PHE A 59 -13.71 -5.36 -5.00
C PHE A 59 -12.43 -5.20 -5.83
N PRO A 60 -12.30 -5.76 -7.05
CA PRO A 60 -11.16 -5.46 -7.92
C PRO A 60 -11.04 -3.97 -8.26
N ALA A 61 -12.16 -3.29 -8.57
CA ALA A 61 -12.17 -1.87 -8.85
C ALA A 61 -11.72 -1.04 -7.64
N LEU A 62 -12.13 -1.43 -6.43
CA LEU A 62 -11.76 -0.76 -5.19
C LEU A 62 -10.24 -0.77 -4.95
N GLN A 63 -9.54 -1.87 -5.26
CA GLN A 63 -8.09 -1.94 -5.17
C GLN A 63 -7.40 -0.93 -6.12
N ILE A 64 -7.93 -0.80 -7.33
CA ILE A 64 -7.44 0.20 -8.29
C ILE A 64 -7.72 1.62 -7.76
N VAL A 65 -8.90 1.85 -7.17
CA VAL A 65 -9.25 3.14 -6.57
C VAL A 65 -8.32 3.49 -5.41
N PHE A 66 -7.93 2.54 -4.55
CA PHE A 66 -6.95 2.80 -3.49
C PHE A 66 -5.59 3.20 -4.04
N LEU A 67 -5.14 2.56 -5.12
CA LEU A 67 -3.91 2.95 -5.80
C LEU A 67 -4.04 4.37 -6.38
N TRP A 68 -5.16 4.69 -7.02
CA TRP A 68 -5.40 6.02 -7.60
C TRP A 68 -5.55 7.09 -6.52
N ALA A 69 -6.26 6.79 -5.43
CA ALA A 69 -6.43 7.71 -4.31
C ALA A 69 -5.11 8.07 -3.62
N ALA A 70 -4.10 7.18 -3.69
CA ALA A 70 -2.75 7.51 -3.24
C ALA A 70 -2.10 8.64 -4.05
N THR A 71 -2.59 8.86 -5.29
CA THR A 71 -2.10 9.90 -6.20
C THR A 71 -2.81 11.23 -6.02
N PHE A 72 -4.14 11.20 -5.80
CA PHE A 72 -4.97 12.40 -5.77
C PHE A 72 -5.24 12.84 -4.33
N SER A 73 -4.36 13.67 -3.78
CA SER A 73 -4.47 14.21 -2.43
C SER A 73 -5.26 15.54 -2.27
N PRO A 74 -5.79 16.22 -3.32
CA PRO A 74 -6.39 17.55 -3.14
C PRO A 74 -7.74 17.56 -2.40
N PHE A 75 -8.39 16.40 -2.25
CA PHE A 75 -9.69 16.29 -1.54
C PHE A 75 -9.53 15.67 -0.15
N VAL A 76 -8.68 16.25 0.68
CA VAL A 76 -8.21 15.63 1.94
C VAL A 76 -9.36 15.32 2.90
N SER A 77 -10.30 16.21 3.13
CA SER A 77 -11.40 15.99 4.09
C SER A 77 -12.39 14.91 3.61
N ALA A 78 -12.94 15.07 2.41
CA ALA A 78 -13.89 14.12 1.83
C ALA A 78 -13.25 12.75 1.60
N ALA A 79 -12.00 12.71 1.15
CA ALA A 79 -11.25 11.46 0.96
C ALA A 79 -10.98 10.74 2.29
N THR A 80 -10.69 11.46 3.36
CA THR A 80 -10.47 10.90 4.70
C THR A 80 -11.74 10.26 5.24
N VAL A 81 -12.86 10.93 5.15
CA VAL A 81 -14.17 10.40 5.59
C VAL A 81 -14.59 9.24 4.70
N GLY A 82 -14.54 9.40 3.37
CA GLY A 82 -14.89 8.36 2.40
C GLY A 82 -14.09 7.08 2.59
N ARG A 83 -12.81 7.15 2.91
CA ARG A 83 -11.96 6.00 3.21
C ARG A 83 -12.51 5.17 4.36
N TRP A 84 -12.91 5.79 5.47
CA TRP A 84 -13.47 5.09 6.61
C TRP A 84 -14.71 4.28 6.23
N PHE A 85 -15.61 4.90 5.48
CA PHE A 85 -16.83 4.24 5.02
C PHE A 85 -16.55 3.10 4.05
N VAL A 86 -15.65 3.29 3.10
CA VAL A 86 -15.29 2.26 2.13
C VAL A 86 -14.59 1.09 2.79
N LEU A 87 -13.67 1.33 3.73
CA LEU A 87 -13.01 0.25 4.48
C LEU A 87 -14.00 -0.50 5.36
N ALA A 88 -14.87 0.21 6.10
CA ALA A 88 -15.87 -0.42 6.95
C ALA A 88 -16.86 -1.26 6.13
N ALA A 89 -17.41 -0.72 5.05
CA ALA A 89 -18.32 -1.43 4.17
C ALA A 89 -17.64 -2.65 3.52
N GLY A 90 -16.41 -2.47 3.00
CA GLY A 90 -15.64 -3.55 2.39
C GLY A 90 -15.30 -4.65 3.39
N ALA A 91 -14.93 -4.29 4.63
CA ALA A 91 -14.65 -5.23 5.71
C ALA A 91 -15.90 -6.03 6.10
N LEU A 92 -17.04 -5.35 6.29
CA LEU A 92 -18.31 -6.00 6.68
C LEU A 92 -18.80 -6.95 5.59
N VAL A 93 -18.91 -6.49 4.34
CA VAL A 93 -19.35 -7.34 3.22
C VAL A 93 -18.38 -8.49 3.00
N GLY A 94 -17.09 -8.23 3.05
CA GLY A 94 -16.06 -9.24 2.93
C GLY A 94 -16.15 -10.30 4.02
N LEU A 95 -16.34 -9.89 5.29
CA LEU A 95 -16.50 -10.79 6.44
C LEU A 95 -17.74 -11.67 6.27
N VAL A 96 -18.88 -11.10 5.87
CA VAL A 96 -20.12 -11.86 5.66
C VAL A 96 -19.97 -12.89 4.54
N VAL A 97 -19.31 -12.54 3.44
CA VAL A 97 -19.02 -13.48 2.35
C VAL A 97 -18.06 -14.57 2.84
N TYR A 98 -17.03 -14.19 3.58
CA TYR A 98 -16.06 -15.10 4.18
C TYR A 98 -16.71 -16.11 5.14
N MET A 99 -17.60 -15.67 6.00
CA MET A 99 -18.32 -16.56 6.94
C MET A 99 -19.24 -17.56 6.24
N LYS A 100 -19.68 -17.26 5.02
CA LYS A 100 -20.46 -18.18 4.18
C LYS A 100 -19.60 -19.20 3.47
N ASP A 101 -18.41 -18.82 3.06
CA ASP A 101 -17.46 -19.67 2.37
C ASP A 101 -16.44 -20.24 3.37
N ARG A 102 -16.75 -21.45 3.88
CA ARG A 102 -15.91 -22.16 4.86
C ARG A 102 -14.62 -22.76 4.24
N SER A 103 -14.38 -22.55 2.95
CA SER A 103 -13.21 -23.08 2.25
C SER A 103 -11.90 -22.50 2.75
N HIS A 104 -11.93 -21.31 3.36
CA HIS A 104 -10.76 -20.59 3.80
C HIS A 104 -10.72 -20.48 5.33
N ARG A 105 -9.58 -20.84 5.92
CA ARG A 105 -9.37 -20.75 7.38
C ARG A 105 -8.47 -19.56 7.72
N PHE A 106 -8.75 -18.92 8.84
CA PHE A 106 -7.80 -17.97 9.44
C PHE A 106 -6.56 -18.75 9.91
N GLY A 107 -5.41 -18.38 9.39
CA GLY A 107 -4.12 -18.95 9.77
C GLY A 107 -3.37 -18.07 10.78
N ALA A 108 -2.13 -18.48 11.10
CA ALA A 108 -1.24 -17.77 12.01
C ALA A 108 -1.02 -16.30 11.62
N PHE A 109 -0.95 -16.00 10.32
CA PHE A 109 -0.82 -14.63 9.80
C PHE A 109 -1.96 -13.73 10.28
N HIS A 110 -3.20 -14.21 10.20
CA HIS A 110 -4.38 -13.46 10.64
C HIS A 110 -4.41 -13.30 12.17
N LEU A 111 -3.94 -14.31 12.90
CA LEU A 111 -3.81 -14.21 14.36
C LEU A 111 -2.80 -13.13 14.75
N VAL A 112 -1.65 -13.08 14.09
CA VAL A 112 -0.63 -12.04 14.33
C VAL A 112 -1.19 -10.66 14.00
N ALA A 113 -1.92 -10.51 12.89
CA ALA A 113 -2.60 -9.25 12.55
C ALA A 113 -3.63 -8.84 13.63
N CYS A 114 -4.38 -9.80 14.19
CA CYS A 114 -5.27 -9.56 15.33
C CYS A 114 -4.50 -9.10 16.58
N CYS A 115 -3.37 -9.73 16.89
CA CYS A 115 -2.50 -9.30 17.99
C CYS A 115 -1.97 -7.87 17.79
N CYS A 116 -1.66 -7.45 16.55
CA CYS A 116 -1.30 -6.06 16.26
C CYS A 116 -2.43 -5.09 16.63
N VAL A 117 -3.68 -5.44 16.30
CA VAL A 117 -4.84 -4.62 16.62
C VAL A 117 -5.04 -4.52 18.14
N VAL A 118 -4.94 -5.64 18.84
CA VAL A 118 -5.04 -5.66 20.31
C VAL A 118 -3.95 -4.80 20.94
N ALA A 119 -2.70 -4.95 20.50
CA ALA A 119 -1.59 -4.12 20.97
C ALA A 119 -1.83 -2.62 20.70
N ALA A 120 -2.40 -2.27 19.52
CA ALA A 120 -2.74 -0.90 19.19
C ALA A 120 -3.79 -0.31 20.15
N PHE A 121 -4.82 -1.09 20.52
CA PHE A 121 -5.81 -0.64 21.49
C PHE A 121 -5.23 -0.52 22.90
N ILE A 122 -4.38 -1.45 23.35
CA ILE A 122 -3.69 -1.35 24.65
C ILE A 122 -2.84 -0.09 24.69
N SER A 123 -2.04 0.16 23.66
CA SER A 123 -1.23 1.37 23.56
C SER A 123 -2.09 2.65 23.52
N ALA A 124 -3.26 2.61 22.90
CA ALA A 124 -4.18 3.74 22.87
C ALA A 124 -4.67 4.13 24.28
N MET A 125 -4.80 3.19 25.20
CA MET A 125 -5.26 3.46 26.58
C MET A 125 -4.24 4.27 27.39
N VAL A 126 -2.95 4.14 27.08
CA VAL A 126 -1.86 4.87 27.78
C VAL A 126 -1.45 6.15 27.04
N SER A 127 -2.09 6.47 25.94
CA SER A 127 -1.83 7.65 25.13
C SER A 127 -2.23 8.94 25.87
N SER A 128 -1.52 10.03 25.60
CA SER A 128 -1.96 11.38 26.01
C SER A 128 -3.25 11.83 25.30
N TYR A 129 -3.60 11.16 24.17
CA TYR A 129 -4.80 11.42 23.38
C TYR A 129 -5.58 10.12 23.13
N PRO A 130 -6.17 9.47 24.18
CA PRO A 130 -6.69 8.11 24.08
C PRO A 130 -7.80 7.96 23.04
N ALA A 131 -8.71 8.93 22.93
CA ALA A 131 -9.78 8.87 21.95
C ALA A 131 -9.25 8.87 20.50
N LEU A 132 -8.25 9.73 20.22
CA LEU A 132 -7.64 9.80 18.89
C LEU A 132 -6.83 8.51 18.58
N ALA A 133 -6.06 8.04 19.54
CA ALA A 133 -5.29 6.80 19.40
C ALA A 133 -6.22 5.58 19.20
N ALA A 134 -7.34 5.52 19.93
CA ALA A 134 -8.36 4.48 19.75
C ALA A 134 -9.01 4.54 18.35
N LEU A 135 -9.32 5.73 17.82
CA LEU A 135 -9.82 5.88 16.45
C LEU A 135 -8.78 5.40 15.41
N LYS A 136 -7.50 5.67 15.63
CA LYS A 136 -6.42 5.17 14.76
C LYS A 136 -6.25 3.65 14.89
N ALA A 137 -6.38 3.09 16.09
CA ALA A 137 -6.41 1.64 16.31
C ALA A 137 -7.64 0.99 15.63
N LEU A 138 -8.80 1.64 15.66
CA LEU A 138 -9.97 1.20 14.89
C LEU A 138 -9.73 1.25 13.37
N SER A 139 -8.98 2.25 12.88
CA SER A 139 -8.60 2.32 11.46
C SER A 139 -7.79 1.11 11.02
N ILE A 140 -6.78 0.70 11.80
CA ILE A 140 -5.95 -0.47 11.43
C ILE A 140 -6.75 -1.77 11.58
N PHE A 141 -7.65 -1.85 12.56
CA PHE A 141 -8.59 -2.97 12.67
C PHE A 141 -9.44 -3.13 11.40
N LEU A 142 -10.07 -2.05 10.92
CA LEU A 142 -10.87 -2.06 9.70
C LEU A 142 -10.02 -2.39 8.47
N LEU A 143 -8.80 -1.87 8.39
CA LEU A 143 -7.87 -2.18 7.31
C LEU A 143 -7.50 -3.66 7.28
N PHE A 144 -7.15 -4.25 8.42
CA PHE A 144 -6.78 -5.66 8.49
C PHE A 144 -7.98 -6.58 8.27
N LEU A 145 -9.16 -6.20 8.76
CA LEU A 145 -10.39 -6.93 8.48
C LEU A 145 -10.75 -6.87 6.98
N TYR A 146 -10.60 -5.70 6.35
CA TYR A 146 -10.73 -5.56 4.89
C TYR A 146 -9.68 -6.40 4.16
N GLY A 147 -8.43 -6.35 4.57
CA GLY A 147 -7.34 -7.16 3.99
C GLY A 147 -7.65 -8.66 4.06
N ALA A 148 -8.07 -9.14 5.22
CA ALA A 148 -8.39 -10.54 5.46
C ALA A 148 -9.61 -11.05 4.68
N ALA A 149 -10.57 -10.19 4.38
CA ALA A 149 -11.84 -10.57 3.79
C ALA A 149 -12.10 -9.93 2.42
N GLY A 150 -12.04 -8.59 2.31
CA GLY A 150 -12.37 -7.85 1.10
C GLY A 150 -11.32 -7.96 0.00
N ALA A 151 -10.02 -7.87 0.35
CA ALA A 151 -8.94 -8.01 -0.61
C ALA A 151 -8.90 -9.41 -1.25
N ARG A 152 -9.26 -10.44 -0.49
CA ARG A 152 -9.43 -11.80 -1.00
C ARG A 152 -10.48 -11.89 -2.10
N LEU A 153 -11.64 -11.21 -1.92
CA LEU A 153 -12.69 -11.15 -2.93
C LEU A 153 -12.27 -10.36 -4.18
N ALA A 154 -11.32 -9.44 -4.04
CA ALA A 154 -10.77 -8.72 -5.18
C ALA A 154 -9.95 -9.60 -6.12
N VAL A 155 -9.26 -10.60 -5.57
CA VAL A 155 -8.26 -11.39 -6.29
C VAL A 155 -8.70 -12.84 -6.53
N GLY A 156 -9.39 -13.47 -5.58
CA GLY A 156 -9.69 -14.90 -5.59
C GLY A 156 -10.53 -15.34 -6.79
N GLY A 157 -9.99 -16.29 -7.58
CA GLY A 157 -10.62 -16.88 -8.75
C GLY A 157 -10.68 -15.97 -9.98
N ARG A 158 -10.04 -14.78 -9.94
CA ARG A 158 -10.03 -13.78 -11.03
C ARG A 158 -8.70 -13.09 -11.16
N GLU A 159 -7.66 -13.76 -10.76
CA GLU A 159 -6.31 -13.23 -10.64
C GLU A 159 -5.83 -12.57 -11.93
N ALA A 160 -6.09 -13.20 -13.08
CA ALA A 160 -5.69 -12.67 -14.38
C ALA A 160 -6.42 -11.37 -14.73
N GLN A 161 -7.74 -11.30 -14.44
CA GLN A 161 -8.54 -10.10 -14.70
C GLN A 161 -8.14 -8.96 -13.76
N PHE A 162 -7.92 -9.27 -12.48
CA PHE A 162 -7.46 -8.30 -11.48
C PHE A 162 -6.11 -7.71 -11.89
N LEU A 163 -5.12 -8.55 -12.20
CA LEU A 163 -3.79 -8.08 -12.60
C LEU A 163 -3.80 -7.31 -13.91
N SER A 164 -4.60 -7.75 -14.89
CA SER A 164 -4.76 -7.00 -16.14
C SER A 164 -5.36 -5.61 -15.88
N GLY A 165 -6.42 -5.53 -15.09
CA GLY A 165 -7.03 -4.25 -14.69
C GLY A 165 -6.05 -3.37 -13.90
N LEU A 166 -5.29 -3.95 -12.98
CA LEU A 166 -4.29 -3.23 -12.20
C LEU A 166 -3.18 -2.66 -13.08
N LEU A 167 -2.68 -3.43 -14.06
CA LEU A 167 -1.68 -2.95 -15.02
C LEU A 167 -2.20 -1.81 -15.88
N VAL A 168 -3.43 -1.92 -16.39
CA VAL A 168 -4.07 -0.82 -17.14
C VAL A 168 -4.25 0.41 -16.26
N GLY A 169 -4.68 0.21 -15.01
CA GLY A 169 -4.76 1.29 -14.02
C GLY A 169 -3.40 1.97 -13.78
N CYS A 170 -2.32 1.20 -13.67
CA CYS A 170 -0.96 1.74 -13.54
C CYS A 170 -0.53 2.53 -14.78
N GLU A 171 -0.79 2.01 -15.99
CA GLU A 171 -0.47 2.71 -17.25
C GLU A 171 -1.18 4.07 -17.30
N ILE A 172 -2.48 4.11 -17.01
CA ILE A 172 -3.26 5.35 -17.02
C ILE A 172 -2.74 6.33 -15.97
N LEU A 173 -2.44 5.85 -14.75
CA LEU A 173 -1.87 6.69 -13.69
C LEU A 173 -0.54 7.32 -14.11
N VAL A 174 0.34 6.57 -14.76
CA VAL A 174 1.62 7.09 -15.26
C VAL A 174 1.37 8.21 -16.27
N TYR A 175 0.49 7.98 -17.26
CA TYR A 175 0.20 8.99 -18.28
C TYR A 175 -0.41 10.27 -17.69
N ILE A 176 -1.35 10.12 -16.76
CA ILE A 176 -1.96 11.25 -16.05
C ILE A 176 -0.90 12.03 -15.28
N ASN A 177 -0.06 11.34 -14.50
CA ASN A 177 0.97 12.00 -13.70
C ASN A 177 2.03 12.70 -14.58
N VAL A 178 2.41 12.10 -15.71
CA VAL A 178 3.30 12.72 -16.68
C VAL A 178 2.67 13.96 -17.28
N ALA A 179 1.41 13.88 -17.71
CA ALA A 179 0.69 15.03 -18.28
C ALA A 179 0.61 16.18 -17.27
N ILE A 180 0.25 15.90 -16.03
CA ILE A 180 0.09 16.92 -15.00
C ILE A 180 1.45 17.52 -14.61
N HIS A 181 2.45 16.68 -14.38
CA HIS A 181 3.75 17.14 -13.91
C HIS A 181 4.54 17.89 -14.99
N PHE A 182 4.60 17.36 -16.22
CA PHE A 182 5.45 17.94 -17.28
C PHE A 182 4.70 18.89 -18.21
N ILE A 183 3.41 18.66 -18.51
CA ILE A 183 2.65 19.49 -19.46
C ILE A 183 1.96 20.63 -18.71
N LEU A 184 1.18 20.31 -17.67
CA LEU A 184 0.45 21.32 -16.92
C LEU A 184 1.32 22.03 -15.88
N ARG A 185 2.50 21.48 -15.57
CA ARG A 185 3.45 21.99 -14.54
C ARG A 185 2.80 22.22 -13.17
N VAL A 186 1.78 21.43 -12.87
CA VAL A 186 1.08 21.46 -11.57
C VAL A 186 1.65 20.37 -10.69
N SER A 187 2.05 20.71 -9.48
CA SER A 187 2.41 19.73 -8.48
C SER A 187 1.12 19.18 -7.85
N LEU A 188 0.69 17.98 -8.25
CA LEU A 188 -0.43 17.27 -7.60
C LEU A 188 -0.11 16.86 -6.17
N PHE A 189 1.18 16.71 -5.89
CA PHE A 189 1.67 16.32 -4.59
C PHE A 189 2.30 17.53 -3.92
N ASN A 190 1.77 17.93 -2.79
CA ASN A 190 2.46 18.91 -1.95
C ASN A 190 3.83 18.39 -1.46
N ASN A 191 4.02 17.07 -1.48
CA ASN A 191 5.27 16.42 -1.12
C ASN A 191 5.74 15.51 -2.27
N PRO A 192 6.89 15.76 -2.90
CA PRO A 192 7.44 14.95 -3.98
C PRO A 192 7.72 13.51 -3.53
N ASN A 193 7.96 13.25 -2.23
CA ASN A 193 8.12 11.91 -1.71
C ASN A 193 6.87 11.03 -1.94
N SER A 194 5.67 11.61 -1.95
CA SER A 194 4.43 10.87 -2.21
C SER A 194 4.35 10.35 -3.65
N LEU A 195 4.78 11.15 -4.64
CA LEU A 195 4.91 10.70 -6.02
C LEU A 195 5.95 9.58 -6.12
N GLY A 196 7.11 9.76 -5.45
CA GLY A 196 8.14 8.75 -5.38
C GLY A 196 7.65 7.45 -4.75
N ALA A 197 6.94 7.51 -3.64
CA ALA A 197 6.36 6.35 -2.97
C ALA A 197 5.42 5.56 -3.90
N LEU A 198 4.48 6.26 -4.57
CA LEU A 198 3.57 5.63 -5.52
C LEU A 198 4.33 4.97 -6.68
N THR A 199 5.22 5.72 -7.33
CA THR A 199 5.96 5.24 -8.51
C THR A 199 6.95 4.14 -8.16
N GLY A 200 7.68 4.26 -7.06
CA GLY A 200 8.71 3.30 -6.67
C GLY A 200 8.15 2.04 -6.00
N VAL A 201 7.09 2.15 -5.20
CA VAL A 201 6.52 1.00 -4.48
C VAL A 201 5.52 0.23 -5.34
N ALA A 202 4.66 0.92 -6.10
CA ALA A 202 3.57 0.26 -6.84
C ALA A 202 3.80 0.23 -8.35
N LEU A 203 3.95 1.39 -9.01
CA LEU A 203 3.91 1.47 -10.46
C LEU A 203 5.11 0.76 -11.11
N THR A 204 6.32 1.04 -10.64
CA THR A 204 7.54 0.46 -11.24
C THR A 204 7.60 -1.07 -11.12
N PRO A 205 7.38 -1.70 -9.95
CA PRO A 205 7.38 -3.16 -9.84
C PRO A 205 6.30 -3.84 -10.68
N LEU A 206 5.07 -3.29 -10.71
CA LEU A 206 3.97 -3.84 -11.47
C LEU A 206 4.20 -3.74 -12.98
N LEU A 207 4.64 -2.59 -13.46
CA LEU A 207 4.92 -2.38 -14.88
C LEU A 207 6.12 -3.20 -15.35
N ALA A 208 7.19 -3.32 -14.53
CA ALA A 208 8.34 -4.19 -14.84
C ALA A 208 7.90 -5.65 -15.06
N TRP A 209 7.08 -6.19 -14.14
CA TRP A 209 6.49 -7.50 -14.30
C TRP A 209 5.57 -7.56 -15.54
N GLY A 210 4.73 -6.53 -15.76
CA GLY A 210 3.85 -6.43 -16.92
C GLY A 210 4.60 -6.44 -18.26
N VAL A 211 5.76 -5.79 -18.34
CA VAL A 211 6.65 -5.83 -19.52
C VAL A 211 7.22 -7.23 -19.72
N ALA A 212 7.71 -7.86 -18.63
CA ALA A 212 8.34 -9.17 -18.68
C ALA A 212 7.37 -10.29 -19.08
N THR A 213 6.07 -10.15 -18.77
CA THR A 213 5.03 -11.15 -19.03
C THR A 213 4.18 -10.87 -20.27
N SER A 214 4.42 -9.77 -20.98
CA SER A 214 3.66 -9.41 -22.20
C SER A 214 4.13 -10.26 -23.39
N ASN A 215 3.22 -11.05 -23.96
CA ASN A 215 3.50 -11.87 -25.15
C ASN A 215 3.26 -11.09 -26.46
N GLU A 216 2.31 -10.18 -26.48
CA GLU A 216 1.99 -9.37 -27.63
C GLU A 216 2.94 -8.17 -27.76
N ILE A 217 3.51 -7.95 -28.95
CA ILE A 217 4.50 -6.90 -29.20
C ILE A 217 3.93 -5.50 -28.92
N ALA A 218 2.68 -5.23 -29.35
CA ALA A 218 2.03 -3.93 -29.17
C ALA A 218 1.84 -3.63 -27.67
N THR A 219 1.31 -4.58 -26.90
CA THR A 219 1.11 -4.48 -25.45
C THR A 219 2.44 -4.34 -24.72
N ARG A 220 3.47 -5.09 -25.13
CA ARG A 220 4.82 -4.98 -24.56
C ARG A 220 5.43 -3.60 -24.80
N ARG A 221 5.34 -3.06 -26.02
CA ARG A 221 5.84 -1.70 -26.33
C ARG A 221 5.12 -0.64 -25.50
N ARG A 222 3.80 -0.70 -25.40
CA ARG A 222 2.99 0.22 -24.59
C ARG A 222 3.40 0.20 -23.12
N ARG A 223 3.51 -1.00 -22.52
CA ARG A 223 3.94 -1.17 -21.12
C ARG A 223 5.39 -0.76 -20.89
N SER A 224 6.28 -1.02 -21.86
CA SER A 224 7.67 -0.57 -21.79
C SER A 224 7.73 0.96 -21.79
N PHE A 225 6.92 1.62 -22.60
CA PHE A 225 6.84 3.07 -22.62
C PHE A 225 6.31 3.62 -21.28
N ALA A 226 5.23 3.05 -20.75
CA ALA A 226 4.72 3.42 -19.43
C ALA A 226 5.76 3.17 -18.32
N PHE A 227 6.52 2.07 -18.38
CA PHE A 227 7.59 1.77 -17.44
C PHE A 227 8.72 2.83 -17.49
N ILE A 228 9.16 3.22 -18.68
CA ILE A 228 10.17 4.28 -18.85
C ILE A 228 9.66 5.60 -18.25
N LEU A 229 8.42 5.98 -18.54
CA LEU A 229 7.81 7.17 -17.97
C LEU A 229 7.68 7.09 -16.43
N ALA A 230 7.37 5.92 -15.88
CA ALA A 230 7.35 5.72 -14.44
C ALA A 230 8.74 5.91 -13.81
N ILE A 231 9.79 5.40 -14.45
CA ILE A 231 11.17 5.64 -14.01
C ILE A 231 11.52 7.13 -14.06
N LEU A 232 11.13 7.84 -15.12
CA LEU A 232 11.35 9.30 -15.21
C LEU A 232 10.63 10.03 -14.07
N LEU A 233 9.34 9.75 -13.82
CA LEU A 233 8.62 10.31 -12.68
C LEU A 233 9.30 10.01 -11.35
N LEU A 234 9.80 8.78 -11.17
CA LEU A 234 10.51 8.36 -9.97
C LEU A 234 11.80 9.16 -9.77
N LEU A 235 12.58 9.37 -10.81
CA LEU A 235 13.82 10.17 -10.75
C LEU A 235 13.50 11.64 -10.42
N PHE A 236 12.50 12.22 -11.10
CA PHE A 236 12.06 13.60 -10.82
C PHE A 236 11.41 13.81 -9.45
N SER A 237 10.99 12.74 -8.78
CA SER A 237 10.49 12.83 -7.40
C SER A 237 11.60 13.07 -6.37
N PHE A 238 12.85 12.82 -6.71
CA PHE A 238 14.00 12.85 -5.79
C PHE A 238 13.81 12.01 -4.51
N ALA A 239 12.92 11.02 -4.56
CA ALA A 239 12.60 10.15 -3.42
C ALA A 239 13.56 8.95 -3.40
N ARG A 240 14.73 9.13 -2.78
CA ARG A 240 15.81 8.13 -2.75
C ARG A 240 15.37 6.76 -2.24
N ALA A 241 14.59 6.71 -1.17
CA ALA A 241 14.06 5.46 -0.63
C ALA A 241 13.17 4.70 -1.63
N ALA A 242 12.36 5.43 -2.39
CA ALA A 242 11.51 4.86 -3.43
C ALA A 242 12.35 4.31 -4.60
N ILE A 243 13.41 5.01 -4.98
CA ILE A 243 14.36 4.55 -6.01
C ILE A 243 15.03 3.25 -5.57
N VAL A 244 15.49 3.15 -4.32
CA VAL A 244 16.11 1.92 -3.79
C VAL A 244 15.10 0.77 -3.78
N GLY A 245 13.86 1.00 -3.34
CA GLY A 245 12.80 -0.01 -3.35
C GLY A 245 12.47 -0.51 -4.76
N ALA A 246 12.33 0.41 -5.71
CA ALA A 246 12.09 0.09 -7.13
C ALA A 246 13.24 -0.70 -7.75
N LEU A 247 14.48 -0.26 -7.53
CA LEU A 247 15.68 -0.95 -8.03
C LEU A 247 15.77 -2.36 -7.48
N LEU A 248 15.60 -2.54 -6.17
CA LEU A 248 15.63 -3.88 -5.55
C LEU A 248 14.56 -4.77 -6.18
N SER A 249 13.33 -4.29 -6.36
CA SER A 249 12.26 -5.06 -7.01
C SER A 249 12.60 -5.46 -8.44
N CYS A 250 13.17 -4.54 -9.23
CA CYS A 250 13.59 -4.84 -10.60
C CYS A 250 14.77 -5.84 -10.62
N ILE A 251 15.73 -5.71 -9.72
CA ILE A 251 16.85 -6.65 -9.57
C ILE A 251 16.32 -8.05 -9.23
N LEU A 252 15.44 -8.16 -8.24
CA LEU A 252 14.83 -9.41 -7.84
C LEU A 252 14.02 -10.04 -8.98
N LEU A 253 13.26 -9.24 -9.72
CA LEU A 253 12.56 -9.71 -10.92
C LEU A 253 13.54 -10.29 -11.95
N CYS A 254 14.62 -9.59 -12.27
CA CYS A 254 15.65 -10.09 -13.20
C CYS A 254 16.32 -11.38 -12.71
N ILE A 255 16.59 -11.50 -11.40
CA ILE A 255 17.15 -12.72 -10.80
C ILE A 255 16.17 -13.90 -10.90
N VAL A 256 14.90 -13.66 -10.59
CA VAL A 256 13.83 -14.67 -10.65
C VAL A 256 13.62 -15.15 -12.09
N LEU A 257 13.63 -14.23 -13.05
CA LEU A 257 13.50 -14.53 -14.48
C LEU A 257 14.79 -15.05 -15.12
N ARG A 258 15.90 -15.14 -14.37
CA ARG A 258 17.24 -15.52 -14.85
C ARG A 258 17.76 -14.61 -15.98
N GLN A 259 17.30 -13.37 -16.05
CA GLN A 259 17.68 -12.39 -17.07
C GLN A 259 18.92 -11.58 -16.64
N TYR A 260 20.01 -12.23 -16.32
CA TYR A 260 21.24 -11.63 -15.82
C TYR A 260 21.86 -10.63 -16.81
N ARG A 261 21.73 -10.87 -18.13
CA ARG A 261 22.21 -9.94 -19.16
C ARG A 261 21.49 -8.59 -19.10
N LEU A 262 20.16 -8.62 -18.82
CA LEU A 262 19.38 -7.41 -18.66
C LEU A 262 19.77 -6.68 -17.36
N LEU A 263 20.02 -7.43 -16.29
CA LEU A 263 20.49 -6.88 -15.03
C LEU A 263 21.84 -6.16 -15.19
N VAL A 264 22.81 -6.78 -15.85
CA VAL A 264 24.13 -6.19 -16.11
C VAL A 264 24.02 -4.95 -16.98
N LYS A 265 23.20 -4.99 -18.05
CA LYS A 265 22.95 -3.83 -18.89
C LYS A 265 22.29 -2.68 -18.12
N GLY A 266 21.27 -2.98 -17.31
CA GLY A 266 20.60 -2.00 -16.48
C GLY A 266 21.55 -1.34 -15.47
N LEU A 267 22.39 -2.14 -14.81
CA LEU A 267 23.41 -1.65 -13.88
C LEU A 267 24.45 -0.78 -14.60
N ALA A 268 24.94 -1.21 -15.75
CA ALA A 268 25.88 -0.43 -16.55
C ALA A 268 25.30 0.94 -16.99
N VAL A 269 24.03 0.95 -17.44
CA VAL A 269 23.33 2.19 -17.80
C VAL A 269 23.16 3.10 -16.58
N SER A 270 22.79 2.53 -15.41
CA SER A 270 22.65 3.30 -14.18
C SER A 270 23.98 3.91 -13.72
N LEU A 271 25.07 3.16 -13.81
CA LEU A 271 26.42 3.65 -13.48
C LEU A 271 26.89 4.71 -14.48
N ALA A 272 26.65 4.50 -15.79
CA ALA A 272 26.97 5.49 -16.81
C ALA A 272 26.19 6.79 -16.62
N ALA A 273 24.90 6.70 -16.30
CA ALA A 273 24.07 7.88 -15.99
C ALA A 273 24.57 8.61 -14.74
N ALA A 274 24.92 7.88 -13.68
CA ALA A 274 25.50 8.47 -12.46
C ALA A 274 26.84 9.14 -12.74
N ALA A 275 27.72 8.50 -13.52
CA ALA A 275 29.00 9.07 -13.92
C ALA A 275 28.82 10.32 -14.78
N LEU A 276 27.86 10.31 -15.72
CA LEU A 276 27.53 11.48 -16.55
C LEU A 276 27.01 12.63 -15.69
N ILE A 277 26.11 12.39 -14.75
CA ILE A 277 25.61 13.41 -13.82
C ILE A 277 26.78 14.00 -13.01
N ALA A 278 27.69 13.15 -12.52
CA ALA A 278 28.85 13.59 -11.77
C ALA A 278 29.85 14.39 -12.63
N ALA A 279 30.00 14.03 -13.91
CA ALA A 279 30.91 14.72 -14.83
C ALA A 279 30.38 16.07 -15.35
N VAL A 280 29.05 16.18 -15.49
CA VAL A 280 28.36 17.40 -15.95
C VAL A 280 28.08 18.36 -14.78
N ALA A 281 28.17 17.89 -13.54
CA ALA A 281 28.06 18.74 -12.37
C ALA A 281 29.22 19.78 -12.40
N PRO A 282 28.93 21.10 -12.43
CA PRO A 282 29.99 22.10 -12.50
C PRO A 282 30.92 21.95 -11.30
N PRO A 283 32.24 22.10 -11.48
CA PRO A 283 33.18 22.15 -10.38
C PRO A 283 32.74 23.29 -9.45
N GLU A 284 32.79 23.06 -8.18
CA GLU A 284 32.35 23.90 -7.05
C GLU A 284 32.42 25.40 -7.35
N SER A 285 31.34 25.97 -7.87
CA SER A 285 31.09 27.41 -7.79
C SER A 285 30.46 27.66 -6.41
N SER A 286 31.05 28.57 -5.69
CA SER A 286 30.87 28.82 -4.26
C SER A 286 29.45 29.18 -3.79
N ASP A 287 28.42 29.25 -4.64
CA ASP A 287 27.08 29.74 -4.29
C ASP A 287 25.90 29.02 -4.95
N GLY A 288 26.08 27.82 -5.53
CA GLY A 288 24.98 27.11 -6.17
C GLY A 288 25.01 25.61 -5.88
N ASP A 289 23.92 25.06 -5.32
CA ASP A 289 23.73 23.62 -5.18
C ASP A 289 23.83 22.95 -6.55
N SER A 290 24.80 22.05 -6.75
CA SER A 290 24.86 21.27 -7.97
C SER A 290 23.65 20.33 -8.05
N LEU A 291 23.20 19.96 -9.28
CA LEU A 291 22.14 18.97 -9.46
C LEU A 291 22.45 17.66 -8.71
N ALA A 292 23.73 17.29 -8.62
CA ALA A 292 24.17 16.14 -7.83
C ALA A 292 23.93 16.36 -6.32
N ASP A 293 24.18 17.55 -5.79
CA ASP A 293 23.94 17.89 -4.39
C ASP A 293 22.44 17.90 -4.06
N VAL A 294 21.62 18.42 -4.95
CA VAL A 294 20.16 18.38 -4.81
C VAL A 294 19.67 16.93 -4.83
N PHE A 295 20.17 16.09 -5.73
CA PHE A 295 19.81 14.68 -5.83
C PHE A 295 20.30 13.85 -4.64
N VAL A 296 21.59 14.00 -4.30
CA VAL A 296 22.25 13.19 -3.27
C VAL A 296 21.98 13.70 -1.87
N TYR A 297 21.95 15.03 -1.64
CA TYR A 297 21.88 15.63 -0.32
C TYR A 297 20.62 16.47 -0.06
N LYS A 298 19.74 16.64 -1.08
CA LYS A 298 18.56 17.54 -1.00
C LYS A 298 18.95 18.97 -0.53
N GLY A 299 20.07 19.48 -1.01
CA GLY A 299 20.61 20.79 -0.61
C GLY A 299 21.20 20.85 0.80
N LYS A 300 21.34 19.70 1.50
CA LYS A 300 21.89 19.62 2.87
C LYS A 300 23.19 18.81 2.94
N ARG A 301 24.19 19.22 2.13
CA ARG A 301 25.47 18.50 2.01
C ARG A 301 26.18 18.29 3.36
N GLN A 302 26.16 19.30 4.24
CA GLN A 302 26.81 19.23 5.57
C GLN A 302 26.17 18.17 6.51
N ALA A 303 24.89 17.84 6.30
CA ALA A 303 24.19 16.84 7.11
C ALA A 303 24.34 15.40 6.57
N GLY A 304 25.01 15.21 5.43
CA GLY A 304 25.24 13.90 4.80
C GLY A 304 23.99 13.29 4.16
N LEU A 305 24.14 12.05 3.66
CA LEU A 305 23.09 11.31 2.94
C LEU A 305 21.77 11.15 3.72
N LEU A 306 21.85 10.99 5.03
CA LEU A 306 20.73 10.79 5.94
C LEU A 306 20.32 12.06 6.70
N GLY A 307 20.88 13.21 6.35
CA GLY A 307 20.66 14.46 7.09
C GLY A 307 19.18 14.86 7.21
N SER A 308 18.35 14.56 6.20
CA SER A 308 16.90 14.82 6.27
C SER A 308 16.17 13.87 7.24
N ARG A 309 16.80 12.76 7.68
CA ARG A 309 16.21 11.76 8.57
C ARG A 309 16.78 11.81 9.98
N GLN A 310 17.90 12.47 10.17
CA GLN A 310 18.62 12.49 11.45
C GLN A 310 17.79 13.11 12.57
N THR A 311 17.20 14.28 12.33
CA THR A 311 16.36 14.96 13.32
C THR A 311 15.08 14.17 13.66
N PRO A 312 14.26 13.70 12.68
CA PRO A 312 13.11 12.85 12.98
C PRO A 312 13.48 11.58 13.77
N TRP A 313 14.58 10.93 13.41
CA TRP A 313 15.03 9.71 14.11
C TRP A 313 15.48 10.00 15.55
N GLN A 314 16.26 11.05 15.79
CA GLN A 314 16.69 11.45 17.11
C GLN A 314 15.51 11.79 18.02
N GLN A 315 14.54 12.55 17.50
CA GLN A 315 13.30 12.87 18.23
C GLN A 315 12.49 11.61 18.55
N THR A 316 12.41 10.67 17.60
CA THR A 316 11.71 9.40 17.80
C THR A 316 12.36 8.57 18.89
N VAL A 317 13.69 8.45 18.87
CA VAL A 317 14.45 7.71 19.88
C VAL A 317 14.28 8.36 21.25
N ALA A 318 14.29 9.69 21.36
CA ALA A 318 14.06 10.39 22.63
C ALA A 318 12.69 10.04 23.23
N VAL A 319 11.60 10.03 22.42
CA VAL A 319 10.27 9.64 22.91
C VAL A 319 10.21 8.16 23.29
N ILE A 320 10.89 7.26 22.55
CA ILE A 320 10.99 5.85 22.92
C ILE A 320 11.69 5.70 24.30
N GLN A 321 12.73 6.48 24.57
CA GLN A 321 13.43 6.45 25.85
C GLN A 321 12.57 6.96 27.02
N GLU A 322 11.69 7.96 26.77
CA GLU A 322 10.74 8.44 27.77
C GLU A 322 9.65 7.41 28.10
N ARG A 323 9.20 6.62 27.11
CA ARG A 323 8.08 5.66 27.24
C ARG A 323 8.39 4.31 26.62
N PRO A 324 9.39 3.57 27.15
CA PRO A 324 9.93 2.39 26.48
C PRO A 324 8.96 1.21 26.41
N TRP A 325 8.04 1.06 27.38
CA TRP A 325 7.26 -0.17 27.52
C TRP A 325 5.99 -0.20 26.68
N PHE A 326 5.15 0.84 26.74
CA PHE A 326 3.84 0.89 26.08
C PHE A 326 3.77 1.95 24.98
N GLY A 327 4.83 2.74 24.81
CA GLY A 327 4.93 3.79 23.80
C GLY A 327 4.07 5.03 24.09
N SER A 328 3.93 5.88 23.08
CA SER A 328 3.18 7.15 23.14
C SER A 328 1.69 7.01 22.85
N GLY A 329 1.25 5.85 22.38
CA GLY A 329 -0.11 5.59 21.89
C GLY A 329 -0.16 5.47 20.37
N PHE A 330 -0.94 4.51 19.87
CA PHE A 330 -0.96 4.16 18.46
C PHE A 330 -1.29 5.36 17.56
N GLY A 331 -0.34 5.72 16.72
CA GLY A 331 -0.44 6.82 15.76
C GLY A 331 -0.46 8.22 16.39
N THR A 332 -0.14 8.36 17.69
CA THR A 332 -0.02 9.64 18.38
C THR A 332 1.40 9.80 18.92
N SER A 333 1.94 11.02 18.85
CA SER A 333 3.25 11.34 19.39
C SER A 333 3.09 12.52 20.33
N LYS A 334 3.67 12.44 21.52
CA LYS A 334 3.82 13.57 22.40
C LYS A 334 5.19 14.16 22.15
N THR A 335 5.25 15.42 21.72
CA THR A 335 6.49 16.20 21.80
C THR A 335 6.57 16.83 23.18
N ALA A 336 7.69 16.68 23.84
CA ALA A 336 7.98 17.35 25.12
C ALA A 336 8.03 18.88 24.95
N VAL A 337 8.22 19.35 23.71
CA VAL A 337 8.18 20.74 23.31
C VAL A 337 7.00 20.92 22.40
N ASP A 338 6.02 21.73 22.81
CA ASP A 338 4.87 22.15 22.01
C ASP A 338 5.27 23.07 20.83
N GLU A 339 6.42 22.87 20.25
CA GLU A 339 6.79 23.53 19.00
C GLU A 339 6.01 22.89 17.86
N VAL A 340 4.95 23.59 17.50
CA VAL A 340 4.19 23.43 16.28
C VAL A 340 5.14 23.65 15.11
N VAL A 341 5.81 22.62 14.67
CA VAL A 341 6.39 22.61 13.34
C VAL A 341 5.23 22.49 12.38
N GLU A 342 4.76 23.64 11.89
CA GLU A 342 3.87 23.71 10.74
C GLU A 342 4.57 23.06 9.55
N THR A 343 4.41 21.73 9.42
CA THR A 343 4.74 21.04 8.18
C THR A 343 3.70 21.47 7.16
N ARG A 344 4.05 22.52 6.41
CA ARG A 344 3.32 22.95 5.21
C ARG A 344 3.16 21.76 4.29
N GLY A 345 1.94 21.21 4.17
CA GLY A 345 1.65 20.27 3.10
C GLY A 345 0.75 19.09 3.40
N PHE A 346 0.60 18.65 4.63
CA PHE A 346 -0.48 17.73 5.01
C PHE A 346 -1.39 18.45 6.00
N ALA A 347 -2.60 18.77 5.57
CA ALA A 347 -3.66 19.29 6.43
C ALA A 347 -4.19 18.17 7.35
N SER A 348 -3.31 17.49 8.07
CA SER A 348 -3.67 16.58 9.12
C SER A 348 -3.12 17.17 10.40
N ASN A 349 -3.99 17.39 11.32
CA ASN A 349 -3.82 17.84 12.69
C ASN A 349 -2.40 17.61 13.25
N SER A 350 -1.46 18.48 12.87
CA SER A 350 -0.04 18.41 13.20
C SER A 350 0.26 18.47 14.70
N LYS A 351 -0.75 18.85 15.53
CA LYS A 351 -0.65 18.86 16.99
C LYS A 351 -0.48 17.48 17.64
N PHE A 352 -0.84 16.40 16.95
CA PHE A 352 -0.92 15.06 17.53
C PHE A 352 0.04 14.04 16.90
N THR A 353 0.65 14.41 15.79
CA THR A 353 1.57 13.52 15.02
C THR A 353 2.75 14.33 14.50
N ARG A 354 3.89 13.67 14.37
CA ARG A 354 5.09 14.21 13.76
C ARG A 354 5.62 13.25 12.69
N GLU A 355 6.56 13.69 11.89
CA GLU A 355 7.29 12.83 10.97
C GLU A 355 8.32 11.99 11.75
N HIS A 356 8.29 10.66 11.61
CA HIS A 356 9.22 9.75 12.27
C HIS A 356 10.39 9.37 11.35
N GLY A 357 10.22 9.55 10.04
CA GLY A 357 11.22 9.22 9.05
C GLY A 357 11.49 7.72 8.88
N SER A 358 10.72 6.84 9.54
CA SER A 358 10.75 5.39 9.40
C SER A 358 9.49 4.78 10.01
N SER A 359 8.81 3.89 9.29
CA SER A 359 7.65 3.17 9.81
C SER A 359 8.00 2.22 10.95
N TYR A 360 9.21 1.70 10.96
CA TYR A 360 9.68 0.78 12.01
C TYR A 360 9.98 1.51 13.32
N LEU A 361 10.54 2.71 13.24
CA LEU A 361 10.71 3.57 14.40
C LEU A 361 9.38 4.12 14.89
N ALA A 362 8.50 4.51 13.97
CA ALA A 362 7.17 4.99 14.31
C ALA A 362 6.36 3.95 15.11
N ILE A 363 6.35 2.69 14.66
CA ILE A 363 5.61 1.65 15.38
C ILE A 363 6.24 1.34 16.73
N LEU A 364 7.57 1.40 16.87
CA LEU A 364 8.25 1.21 18.12
C LEU A 364 7.93 2.35 19.11
N GLU A 365 7.88 3.59 18.64
CA GLU A 365 7.46 4.73 19.48
C GLU A 365 6.00 4.61 19.91
N TRP A 366 5.13 4.25 19.00
CA TRP A 366 3.69 4.16 19.30
C TRP A 366 3.33 3.02 20.22
N GLN A 367 4.03 1.89 20.12
CA GLN A 367 3.69 0.63 20.81
C GLN A 367 4.60 0.31 21.99
N GLY A 368 5.78 0.92 22.03
CA GLY A 368 6.84 0.52 22.96
C GLY A 368 7.34 -0.92 22.73
N LEU A 369 8.24 -1.37 23.60
CA LEU A 369 8.87 -2.69 23.50
C LEU A 369 7.89 -3.86 23.65
N LEU A 370 6.84 -3.70 24.47
CA LEU A 370 5.85 -4.77 24.69
C LEU A 370 4.88 -4.92 23.53
N GLY A 371 4.47 -3.81 22.91
CA GLY A 371 3.47 -3.83 21.85
C GLY A 371 4.02 -3.98 20.44
N VAL A 372 5.33 -3.76 20.22
CA VAL A 372 5.93 -3.79 18.87
C VAL A 372 6.10 -5.21 18.32
N ALA A 373 6.23 -6.21 19.18
CA ALA A 373 6.54 -7.59 18.77
C ALA A 373 5.56 -8.18 17.73
N PRO A 374 4.22 -8.09 17.87
CA PRO A 374 3.30 -8.59 16.85
C PRO A 374 3.43 -7.83 15.53
N PHE A 375 3.73 -6.53 15.55
CA PHE A 375 3.96 -5.77 14.31
C PHE A 375 5.21 -6.21 13.56
N LEU A 376 6.32 -6.45 14.28
CA LEU A 376 7.54 -6.98 13.69
C LEU A 376 7.31 -8.41 13.17
N ALA A 377 6.59 -9.24 13.90
CA ALA A 377 6.22 -10.58 13.45
C ALA A 377 5.36 -10.54 12.17
N LEU A 378 4.42 -9.60 12.08
CA LEU A 378 3.59 -9.42 10.89
C LEU A 378 4.42 -8.99 9.67
N VAL A 379 5.30 -8.02 9.85
CA VAL A 379 6.24 -7.54 8.80
C VAL A 379 7.14 -8.68 8.33
N LEU A 380 7.70 -9.44 9.28
CA LEU A 380 8.54 -10.61 8.97
C LEU A 380 7.75 -11.68 8.21
N ALA A 381 6.52 -11.99 8.62
CA ALA A 381 5.67 -12.95 7.93
C ALA A 381 5.39 -12.52 6.48
N VAL A 382 5.11 -11.25 6.25
CA VAL A 382 4.91 -10.68 4.89
C VAL A 382 6.19 -10.79 4.07
N ALA A 383 7.36 -10.49 4.65
CA ALA A 383 8.65 -10.58 3.98
C ALA A 383 8.99 -12.04 3.63
N LEU A 384 8.75 -12.98 4.55
CA LEU A 384 8.95 -14.41 4.32
C LEU A 384 8.04 -14.95 3.21
N ASN A 385 6.75 -14.59 3.24
CA ASN A 385 5.80 -14.96 2.18
C ASN A 385 6.26 -14.45 0.81
N ALA A 386 6.72 -13.20 0.72
CA ALA A 386 7.24 -12.65 -0.52
C ALA A 386 8.51 -13.39 -0.98
N GLY A 387 9.44 -13.66 -0.08
CA GLY A 387 10.65 -14.43 -0.35
C GLY A 387 10.36 -15.86 -0.84
N GLU A 388 9.40 -16.54 -0.20
CA GLU A 388 8.96 -17.87 -0.61
C GLU A 388 8.42 -17.89 -2.04
N VAL A 389 7.59 -16.90 -2.40
CA VAL A 389 7.07 -16.77 -3.76
C VAL A 389 8.20 -16.57 -4.77
N LEU A 390 9.17 -15.67 -4.48
CA LEU A 390 10.30 -15.43 -5.38
C LEU A 390 11.13 -16.72 -5.60
N LEU A 391 11.43 -17.45 -4.53
CA LEU A 391 12.14 -18.72 -4.60
C LEU A 391 11.35 -19.78 -5.38
N TRP A 392 10.05 -19.86 -5.15
CA TRP A 392 9.18 -20.80 -5.84
C TRP A 392 9.11 -20.48 -7.34
N VAL A 393 8.87 -19.20 -7.73
CA VAL A 393 8.85 -18.80 -9.15
C VAL A 393 10.19 -19.07 -9.82
N ARG A 394 11.31 -18.79 -9.14
CA ARG A 394 12.66 -19.07 -9.65
C ARG A 394 12.89 -20.58 -9.90
N ARG A 395 12.33 -21.45 -9.04
CA ARG A 395 12.46 -22.93 -9.17
C ARG A 395 11.56 -23.48 -10.27
N THR A 396 10.32 -23.00 -10.33
CA THR A 396 9.29 -23.55 -11.25
C THR A 396 9.29 -22.87 -12.62
N GLY A 397 9.85 -21.67 -12.76
CA GLY A 397 9.77 -20.85 -13.97
C GLY A 397 8.38 -20.25 -14.22
N ASN A 398 7.43 -20.35 -13.25
CA ASN A 398 6.07 -19.83 -13.43
C ASN A 398 6.02 -18.29 -13.21
N VAL A 399 6.47 -17.55 -14.21
CA VAL A 399 6.53 -16.09 -14.20
C VAL A 399 5.15 -15.41 -14.26
N PHE A 400 4.13 -16.13 -14.69
CA PHE A 400 2.76 -15.65 -14.77
C PHE A 400 1.99 -15.79 -13.44
N SER A 401 2.65 -16.29 -12.39
CA SER A 401 2.02 -16.39 -11.07
C SER A 401 1.57 -15.01 -10.57
N PRO A 402 0.29 -14.86 -10.17
CA PRO A 402 -0.23 -13.59 -9.64
C PRO A 402 0.47 -13.16 -8.34
N ALA A 403 1.06 -14.09 -7.60
CA ALA A 403 1.80 -13.79 -6.40
C ALA A 403 3.12 -13.05 -6.66
N LEU A 404 3.73 -13.21 -7.86
CA LEU A 404 5.01 -12.58 -8.17
C LEU A 404 4.94 -11.05 -8.16
N PRO A 405 4.04 -10.37 -8.90
CA PRO A 405 3.96 -8.91 -8.87
C PRO A 405 3.58 -8.38 -7.49
N LEU A 406 2.73 -9.08 -6.73
CA LEU A 406 2.39 -8.71 -5.36
C LEU A 406 3.62 -8.75 -4.45
N SER A 407 4.45 -9.80 -4.57
CA SER A 407 5.71 -9.91 -3.81
C SER A 407 6.68 -8.78 -4.11
N LEU A 408 6.78 -8.35 -5.37
CA LEU A 408 7.65 -7.25 -5.77
C LEU A 408 7.19 -5.92 -5.16
N VAL A 409 5.88 -5.63 -5.17
CA VAL A 409 5.30 -4.44 -4.52
C VAL A 409 5.54 -4.48 -3.02
N VAL A 410 5.33 -5.63 -2.39
CA VAL A 410 5.53 -5.81 -0.95
C VAL A 410 6.99 -5.54 -0.58
N ILE A 411 7.95 -6.11 -1.28
CA ILE A 411 9.37 -5.90 -1.00
C ILE A 411 9.76 -4.43 -1.19
N ALA A 412 9.32 -3.80 -2.30
CA ALA A 412 9.55 -2.37 -2.52
C ALA A 412 8.98 -1.53 -1.37
N GLY A 413 7.77 -1.86 -0.92
CA GLY A 413 7.10 -1.18 0.18
C GLY A 413 7.83 -1.33 1.51
N LEU A 414 8.29 -2.53 1.86
CA LEU A 414 9.04 -2.78 3.09
C LEU A 414 10.37 -2.00 3.11
N VAL A 415 11.08 -1.95 1.99
CA VAL A 415 12.32 -1.16 1.88
C VAL A 415 12.04 0.34 1.99
N HIS A 416 11.01 0.83 1.30
CA HIS A 416 10.63 2.24 1.36
C HIS A 416 10.18 2.65 2.77
N ALA A 417 9.47 1.78 3.48
CA ALA A 417 9.00 1.99 4.84
C ALA A 417 10.13 2.12 5.89
N ALA A 418 11.35 1.70 5.56
CA ALA A 418 12.52 1.93 6.42
C ALA A 418 12.90 3.42 6.53
N PHE A 419 12.50 4.22 5.54
CA PHE A 419 12.83 5.64 5.43
C PHE A 419 11.61 6.57 5.42
N GLU A 420 10.39 6.03 5.48
CA GLU A 420 9.13 6.77 5.47
C GLU A 420 8.11 6.11 6.42
N ASP A 421 7.26 6.91 7.10
CA ASP A 421 6.39 6.45 8.19
C ASP A 421 4.93 6.17 7.78
N TRP A 422 4.73 5.54 6.63
CA TRP A 422 3.39 5.30 6.07
C TRP A 422 2.83 3.89 6.29
N LEU A 423 3.67 2.89 6.61
CA LEU A 423 3.29 1.47 6.57
C LEU A 423 2.09 1.11 7.48
N PHE A 424 1.95 1.79 8.61
CA PHE A 424 0.83 1.63 9.54
C PHE A 424 -0.05 2.88 9.64
N ALA A 425 0.21 3.87 8.79
CA ALA A 425 -0.57 5.09 8.72
C ALA A 425 -1.79 4.91 7.80
N VAL A 426 -2.90 4.39 8.33
CA VAL A 426 -4.12 4.08 7.54
C VAL A 426 -4.70 5.32 6.85
N GLY A 427 -4.32 6.52 7.30
CA GLY A 427 -4.59 7.79 6.62
C GLY A 427 -4.02 7.89 5.20
N TYR A 428 -2.99 7.16 4.92
CA TYR A 428 -2.30 7.16 3.64
C TYR A 428 -2.79 6.00 2.76
N TYR A 429 -3.35 6.29 1.59
CA TYR A 429 -3.98 5.26 0.74
C TYR A 429 -3.02 4.17 0.27
N LEU A 430 -1.73 4.46 0.12
CA LEU A 430 -0.72 3.45 -0.20
C LEU A 430 -0.60 2.39 0.90
N CYS A 431 -0.79 2.77 2.18
CA CYS A 431 -0.88 1.82 3.29
C CYS A 431 -2.03 0.82 3.08
N VAL A 432 -3.22 1.33 2.70
CA VAL A 432 -4.39 0.49 2.44
C VAL A 432 -4.15 -0.46 1.26
N PHE A 433 -3.60 0.06 0.17
CA PHE A 433 -3.24 -0.73 -1.01
C PHE A 433 -2.21 -1.80 -0.67
N PHE A 434 -1.14 -1.43 0.01
CA PHE A 434 -0.06 -2.34 0.41
C PHE A 434 -0.57 -3.51 1.26
N TRP A 435 -1.28 -3.22 2.36
CA TRP A 435 -1.78 -4.29 3.23
C TRP A 435 -2.83 -5.15 2.55
N SER A 436 -3.66 -4.59 1.69
CA SER A 436 -4.59 -5.38 0.88
C SER A 436 -3.87 -6.41 0.01
N LEU A 437 -2.76 -6.00 -0.62
CA LEU A 437 -1.93 -6.91 -1.42
C LEU A 437 -1.16 -7.91 -0.55
N ALA A 438 -0.69 -7.49 0.64
CA ALA A 438 0.01 -8.38 1.57
C ALA A 438 -0.90 -9.51 2.09
N PHE A 439 -2.16 -9.22 2.42
CA PHE A 439 -3.14 -10.23 2.78
C PHE A 439 -3.48 -11.16 1.60
N ALA A 440 -3.66 -10.62 0.39
CA ALA A 440 -3.87 -11.43 -0.81
C ALA A 440 -2.66 -12.33 -1.10
N LEU A 441 -1.43 -11.82 -0.92
CA LEU A 441 -0.21 -12.61 -1.06
C LEU A 441 -0.17 -13.77 -0.08
N ASN A 442 -0.51 -13.54 1.19
CA ASN A 442 -0.59 -14.61 2.19
C ASN A 442 -1.58 -15.72 1.78
N ASP A 443 -2.70 -15.37 1.18
CA ASP A 443 -3.66 -16.37 0.67
C ASP A 443 -3.05 -17.21 -0.44
N PHE A 444 -2.33 -16.60 -1.38
CA PHE A 444 -1.67 -17.35 -2.45
C PHE A 444 -0.61 -18.32 -1.94
N VAL A 445 0.11 -17.97 -0.88
CA VAL A 445 1.09 -18.86 -0.25
C VAL A 445 0.37 -19.98 0.51
N SER A 446 -0.64 -19.67 1.30
CA SER A 446 -1.38 -20.62 2.13
C SER A 446 -2.12 -21.69 1.32
N HIS A 447 -2.63 -21.34 0.14
CA HIS A 447 -3.31 -22.31 -0.74
C HIS A 447 -2.37 -23.28 -1.44
N ARG A 448 -1.06 -23.04 -1.46
CA ARG A 448 -0.05 -23.93 -2.04
C ARG A 448 0.38 -25.03 -1.09
N VAL A 449 0.01 -24.96 0.20
CA VAL A 449 0.39 -25.91 1.25
C VAL A 449 -0.82 -26.69 1.79
N PRO A 450 -1.51 -27.55 1.01
CA PRO A 450 -2.13 -28.72 1.55
C PRO A 450 -1.27 -29.92 1.18
N GLY A 451 -0.36 -30.32 2.10
CA GLY A 451 0.22 -31.67 2.08
C GLY A 451 1.22 -32.02 0.99
N GLN A 452 1.62 -31.10 0.13
CA GLN A 452 2.73 -31.34 -0.80
C GLN A 452 4.04 -30.84 -0.20
N THR A 453 4.62 -31.66 0.66
CA THR A 453 6.07 -31.71 0.83
C THR A 453 6.73 -31.41 -0.51
N LEU A 454 7.80 -30.62 -0.52
CA LEU A 454 8.61 -30.17 -1.67
C LEU A 454 9.19 -31.30 -2.56
N ALA A 455 8.63 -32.50 -2.50
CA ALA A 455 9.00 -33.69 -3.24
C ALA A 455 8.10 -33.84 -4.47
N ARG A 456 8.66 -33.50 -5.62
CA ARG A 456 8.21 -33.90 -6.95
C ARG A 456 6.90 -33.36 -7.46
N ILE A 457 6.88 -32.09 -7.85
CA ILE A 457 6.02 -31.68 -8.96
C ILE A 457 6.78 -32.06 -10.24
N SER A 458 6.35 -33.15 -10.84
CA SER A 458 6.76 -33.53 -12.19
C SER A 458 6.43 -32.38 -13.17
N PRO A 459 7.31 -32.03 -14.13
CA PRO A 459 7.11 -30.88 -15.01
C PRO A 459 5.90 -30.97 -15.95
N GLY A 460 5.05 -31.98 -15.81
CA GLY A 460 3.99 -32.29 -16.76
C GLY A 460 2.55 -32.05 -16.34
N SER A 461 2.22 -31.66 -15.11
CA SER A 461 0.83 -31.75 -14.63
C SER A 461 0.09 -30.45 -14.31
N GLN A 462 0.62 -29.30 -14.64
CA GLN A 462 -0.17 -28.05 -14.66
C GLN A 462 -0.05 -27.39 -16.04
N GLN A 463 -0.73 -27.97 -17.01
CA GLN A 463 -1.14 -27.23 -18.19
C GLN A 463 -2.20 -26.20 -17.74
N TRP A 464 -1.80 -24.93 -17.66
CA TRP A 464 -2.73 -23.85 -17.88
C TRP A 464 -3.36 -24.06 -19.24
N PRO A 465 -4.70 -23.84 -19.42
CA PRO A 465 -5.30 -23.97 -20.73
C PRO A 465 -4.50 -23.10 -21.71
N ARG A 466 -3.75 -23.76 -22.56
CA ARG A 466 -3.17 -23.15 -23.75
C ARG A 466 -4.34 -22.75 -24.62
N ARG A 467 -4.48 -21.45 -24.88
CA ARG A 467 -5.45 -20.80 -25.75
C ARG A 467 -6.88 -20.75 -25.20
N MET A 468 -7.32 -19.59 -24.70
CA MET A 468 -8.59 -19.10 -25.13
C MET A 468 -8.42 -18.72 -26.62
N GLU A 469 -8.73 -19.63 -27.50
CA GLU A 469 -9.17 -19.29 -28.84
C GLU A 469 -10.40 -18.42 -28.66
N ILE A 470 -10.25 -17.13 -28.96
CA ILE A 470 -11.38 -16.25 -29.25
C ILE A 470 -11.95 -16.86 -30.52
N ALA A 471 -12.97 -17.71 -30.38
CA ALA A 471 -13.83 -18.08 -31.47
C ALA A 471 -14.51 -16.78 -31.94
N ALA A 472 -13.97 -16.20 -32.99
CA ALA A 472 -14.64 -15.29 -33.84
C ALA A 472 -15.76 -16.08 -34.55
N THR A 473 -16.93 -16.14 -33.95
CA THR A 473 -18.15 -16.47 -34.66
C THR A 473 -18.72 -15.17 -35.22
N ALA A 474 -18.24 -14.86 -36.42
CA ALA A 474 -19.05 -14.15 -37.39
C ALA A 474 -20.23 -15.08 -37.77
N ARG A 475 -21.45 -14.62 -37.43
CA ARG A 475 -22.65 -14.71 -38.28
C ARG A 475 -23.78 -13.94 -37.58
#